data_7537fe87e06675577b917c7fd64f39ea
#
_entry.id   7537fe87e06675577b917c7fd64f39ea
#
_cell.length_a   1.000
_cell.length_b   1.000
_cell.length_c   1.000
_cell.angle_alpha   90.00
_cell.angle_beta   90.00
_cell.angle_gamma   90.00
#
_symmetry.space_group_name_H-M   'P 1'
#
loop_
_entity.id
_entity.type
_entity.pdbx_description
1 polymer ?
#
loop_
_entity_poly.entity_id
_entity_poly.type
_entity_poly.pdbx_seq_one_letter_code
_entity_poly.pdbx_strand_id
1 'polypeptide(L)'
;MAAPIATASSGLTSFLASFPKNSLTLSLKIDTHGGRFVEGLDTQKSYAVLERNVPSAVRGYRTESELRDLIGTGVSAASIWHLRENLDKNGFQKVKITASSGFDPDKCRVFSFAKTPVDTIGTGSYLPKIWSETYATADIISYDGKEKVKAGREFLLKNSE
;
A
#
# COMPACT_ATOMS: atom_id res chain seq x y z
N MET A 1 -15.43 10.68 18.32
CA MET A 1 -16.02 10.39 17.00
C MET A 1 -14.87 10.12 16.04
N ALA A 2 -14.63 8.87 15.67
CA ALA A 2 -13.68 8.56 14.62
C ALA A 2 -14.34 9.00 13.29
N ALA A 3 -13.68 9.87 12.53
CA ALA A 3 -14.11 10.18 11.20
C ALA A 3 -14.15 8.86 10.40
N PRO A 4 -15.22 8.59 9.65
CA PRO A 4 -15.25 7.43 8.78
C PRO A 4 -14.06 7.57 7.83
N ILE A 5 -13.24 6.52 7.74
CA ILE A 5 -12.26 6.40 6.67
C ILE A 5 -13.11 6.37 5.41
N ALA A 6 -13.10 7.49 4.70
CA ALA A 6 -13.86 7.63 3.46
C ALA A 6 -13.54 6.45 2.56
N THR A 7 -14.55 5.83 2.02
CA THR A 7 -14.42 4.82 0.97
C THR A 7 -13.46 5.38 -0.08
N ALA A 8 -12.33 4.70 -0.30
CA ALA A 8 -11.15 5.26 -1.00
C ALA A 8 -11.44 5.79 -2.41
N SER A 9 -12.61 5.49 -2.98
CA SER A 9 -12.99 5.98 -4.31
C SER A 9 -13.64 7.36 -4.30
N SER A 10 -14.54 7.66 -3.37
CA SER A 10 -15.26 8.95 -3.38
C SER A 10 -14.55 10.05 -2.58
N GLY A 11 -13.94 9.70 -1.45
CA GLY A 11 -13.21 10.67 -0.63
C GLY A 11 -11.89 11.13 -1.26
N LEU A 12 -11.15 10.21 -1.89
CA LEU A 12 -9.90 10.54 -2.57
C LEU A 12 -10.14 11.43 -3.79
N THR A 13 -11.13 11.12 -4.61
CA THR A 13 -11.49 11.93 -5.78
C THR A 13 -11.97 13.31 -5.39
N SER A 14 -12.79 13.43 -4.35
CA SER A 14 -13.25 14.73 -3.81
C SER A 14 -12.08 15.55 -3.26
N PHE A 15 -11.17 14.93 -2.51
CA PHE A 15 -9.97 15.56 -1.99
C PHE A 15 -9.05 16.04 -3.12
N LEU A 16 -8.75 15.18 -4.09
CA LEU A 16 -7.89 15.54 -5.22
C LEU A 16 -8.51 16.61 -6.12
N ALA A 17 -9.84 16.64 -6.26
CA ALA A 17 -10.55 17.65 -7.03
C ALA A 17 -10.47 19.06 -6.41
N SER A 18 -10.15 19.18 -5.12
CA SER A 18 -9.94 20.48 -4.45
C SER A 18 -8.62 21.16 -4.83
N PHE A 19 -7.68 20.44 -5.48
CA PHE A 19 -6.40 21.00 -5.92
C PHE A 19 -6.46 21.48 -7.39
N PRO A 20 -5.79 22.60 -7.72
CA PRO A 20 -5.68 23.05 -9.11
C PRO A 20 -4.98 22.00 -9.96
N LYS A 21 -5.61 21.52 -11.02
CA LYS A 21 -5.10 20.42 -11.88
C LYS A 21 -3.74 20.69 -12.55
N ASN A 22 -3.28 21.95 -12.57
CA ASN A 22 -2.12 22.37 -13.37
C ASN A 22 -0.93 22.90 -12.56
N SER A 23 -0.97 22.98 -11.24
CA SER A 23 0.03 23.74 -10.49
C SER A 23 0.87 22.98 -9.47
N LEU A 24 0.60 21.71 -9.20
CA LEU A 24 1.29 20.95 -8.17
C LEU A 24 1.69 19.56 -8.66
N THR A 25 2.95 19.18 -8.40
CA THR A 25 3.36 17.77 -8.44
C THR A 25 2.78 17.10 -7.21
N LEU A 26 1.58 16.56 -7.32
CA LEU A 26 0.93 15.82 -6.24
C LEU A 26 1.49 14.40 -6.20
N SER A 27 1.91 13.96 -5.02
CA SER A 27 2.29 12.57 -4.77
C SER A 27 1.36 11.97 -3.73
N LEU A 28 0.82 10.79 -4.04
CA LEU A 28 -0.01 10.02 -3.13
C LEU A 28 0.81 8.89 -2.53
N LYS A 29 0.90 8.84 -1.19
CA LYS A 29 1.58 7.77 -0.47
C LYS A 29 0.59 6.64 -0.16
N ILE A 30 0.97 5.41 -0.52
CA ILE A 30 0.29 4.19 -0.10
C ILE A 30 1.15 3.45 0.93
N ASP A 31 0.54 3.13 2.08
CA ASP A 31 1.20 2.49 3.23
C ASP A 31 0.16 1.65 3.98
N THR A 32 -0.26 0.55 3.35
CA THR A 32 -1.24 -0.37 3.94
C THR A 32 -0.54 -1.43 4.77
N HIS A 33 -1.04 -1.68 5.99
CA HIS A 33 -0.54 -2.74 6.86
C HIS A 33 -0.58 -4.11 6.17
N GLY A 34 0.48 -4.91 6.36
CA GLY A 34 0.65 -6.21 5.69
C GLY A 34 -0.43 -7.26 5.97
N GLY A 35 -1.26 -7.07 7.00
CA GLY A 35 -2.31 -8.02 7.39
C GLY A 35 -3.65 -7.84 6.65
N ARG A 36 -3.80 -6.84 5.77
CA ARG A 36 -5.06 -6.61 5.06
C ARG A 36 -4.85 -6.18 3.62
N PHE A 37 -5.84 -6.44 2.77
CA PHE A 37 -5.87 -5.89 1.42
C PHE A 37 -6.14 -4.38 1.43
N VAL A 38 -5.65 -3.71 0.40
CA VAL A 38 -6.11 -2.36 0.06
C VAL A 38 -7.61 -2.43 -0.25
N GLU A 39 -8.33 -1.38 0.10
CA GLU A 39 -9.77 -1.30 -0.11
C GLU A 39 -10.16 -1.58 -1.58
N GLY A 40 -11.18 -2.38 -1.74
CA GLY A 40 -11.67 -2.81 -3.06
C GLY A 40 -10.95 -4.02 -3.63
N LEU A 41 -9.89 -4.53 -2.99
CA LEU A 41 -9.14 -5.70 -3.41
C LEU A 41 -9.39 -6.92 -2.50
N ASP A 42 -9.21 -8.07 -3.09
CA ASP A 42 -9.03 -9.40 -2.51
C ASP A 42 -8.05 -10.16 -3.42
N THR A 43 -7.73 -11.40 -3.12
CA THR A 43 -6.80 -12.19 -3.93
C THR A 43 -7.23 -12.31 -5.38
N GLN A 44 -8.53 -12.57 -5.64
CA GLN A 44 -9.04 -12.76 -6.99
C GLN A 44 -9.01 -11.45 -7.80
N LYS A 45 -9.42 -10.35 -7.19
CA LYS A 45 -9.39 -9.03 -7.83
C LYS A 45 -7.96 -8.57 -8.07
N SER A 46 -7.05 -8.83 -7.13
CA SER A 46 -5.62 -8.52 -7.27
C SER A 46 -5.01 -9.27 -8.45
N TYR A 47 -5.33 -10.56 -8.59
CA TYR A 47 -4.93 -11.35 -9.76
C TYR A 47 -5.47 -10.74 -11.06
N ALA A 48 -6.77 -10.42 -11.11
CA ALA A 48 -7.41 -9.83 -12.29
C ALA A 48 -6.82 -8.46 -12.66
N VAL A 49 -6.42 -7.65 -11.68
CA VAL A 49 -5.73 -6.38 -11.93
C VAL A 49 -4.39 -6.61 -12.62
N LEU A 50 -3.56 -7.54 -12.14
CA LEU A 50 -2.28 -7.83 -12.79
C LEU A 50 -2.44 -8.52 -14.14
N GLU A 51 -3.40 -9.42 -14.28
CA GLU A 51 -3.66 -10.07 -15.56
C GLU A 51 -4.04 -9.08 -16.67
N ARG A 52 -4.78 -8.02 -16.32
CA ARG A 52 -5.13 -6.94 -17.25
C ARG A 52 -3.93 -6.07 -17.64
N ASN A 53 -3.10 -5.71 -16.64
CA ASN A 53 -2.05 -4.72 -16.82
C ASN A 53 -0.70 -5.33 -17.22
N VAL A 54 -0.35 -6.46 -16.62
CA VAL A 54 0.92 -7.16 -16.84
C VAL A 54 0.70 -8.67 -16.79
N PRO A 55 0.09 -9.28 -17.84
CA PRO A 55 -0.23 -10.70 -17.86
C PRO A 55 0.97 -11.61 -17.57
N SER A 56 2.17 -11.20 -17.97
CA SER A 56 3.42 -11.94 -17.73
C SER A 56 3.76 -12.05 -16.22
N ALA A 57 3.28 -11.14 -15.40
CA ALA A 57 3.57 -11.15 -13.97
C ALA A 57 2.87 -12.30 -13.23
N VAL A 58 1.72 -12.74 -13.72
CA VAL A 58 0.89 -13.78 -13.08
C VAL A 58 0.99 -15.14 -13.78
N ARG A 59 1.69 -15.22 -14.91
CA ARG A 59 1.92 -16.48 -15.62
C ARG A 59 3.22 -17.14 -15.19
N GLY A 60 3.21 -18.49 -15.14
CA GLY A 60 4.37 -19.28 -14.75
C GLY A 60 4.49 -19.47 -13.23
N TYR A 61 5.54 -20.20 -12.84
CA TYR A 61 5.81 -20.50 -11.42
C TYR A 61 6.25 -19.21 -10.69
N ARG A 62 5.72 -19.04 -9.49
CA ARG A 62 6.12 -18.00 -8.54
C ARG A 62 6.26 -18.60 -7.15
N THR A 63 7.22 -18.11 -6.39
CA THR A 63 7.33 -18.46 -4.97
C THR A 63 6.18 -17.83 -4.18
N GLU A 64 5.91 -18.36 -3.00
CA GLU A 64 4.90 -17.80 -2.09
C GLU A 64 5.20 -16.33 -1.74
N SER A 65 6.48 -16.00 -1.53
CA SER A 65 6.92 -14.63 -1.26
C SER A 65 6.63 -13.69 -2.44
N GLU A 66 6.96 -14.12 -3.66
CA GLU A 66 6.66 -13.34 -4.88
C GLU A 66 5.16 -13.14 -5.07
N LEU A 67 4.35 -14.19 -4.84
CA LEU A 67 2.89 -14.10 -4.93
C LEU A 67 2.33 -13.11 -3.92
N ARG A 68 2.85 -13.12 -2.68
CA ARG A 68 2.44 -12.15 -1.67
C ARG A 68 2.74 -10.72 -2.11
N ASP A 69 3.90 -10.46 -2.69
CA ASP A 69 4.28 -9.12 -3.15
C ASP A 69 3.58 -8.73 -4.46
N LEU A 70 3.14 -9.70 -5.26
CA LEU A 70 2.36 -9.46 -6.47
C LEU A 70 0.88 -9.16 -6.16
N ILE A 71 0.21 -10.06 -5.43
CA ILE A 71 -1.26 -10.07 -5.28
C ILE A 71 -1.74 -10.16 -3.83
N GLY A 72 -0.82 -10.19 -2.86
CA GLY A 72 -1.16 -10.39 -1.44
C GLY A 72 -1.67 -9.14 -0.73
N THR A 73 -1.79 -9.29 0.58
CA THR A 73 -2.15 -8.21 1.50
C THR A 73 -1.03 -7.17 1.64
N GLY A 74 -1.38 -6.00 2.17
CA GLY A 74 -0.47 -4.87 2.30
C GLY A 74 -0.29 -4.13 0.98
N VAL A 75 0.90 -3.56 0.79
CA VAL A 75 1.27 -2.87 -0.45
C VAL A 75 1.86 -3.89 -1.41
N SER A 76 1.05 -4.38 -2.32
CA SER A 76 1.40 -5.32 -3.40
C SER A 76 1.45 -4.61 -4.76
N ALA A 77 2.03 -5.25 -5.77
CA ALA A 77 2.04 -4.72 -7.13
C ALA A 77 0.62 -4.47 -7.65
N ALA A 78 -0.31 -5.41 -7.38
CA ALA A 78 -1.72 -5.26 -7.74
C ALA A 78 -2.36 -4.04 -7.07
N SER A 79 -2.02 -3.74 -5.82
CA SER A 79 -2.57 -2.58 -5.10
C SER A 79 -2.15 -1.25 -5.73
N ILE A 80 -0.92 -1.16 -6.24
CA ILE A 80 -0.44 0.03 -6.95
C ILE A 80 -1.11 0.16 -8.32
N TRP A 81 -1.22 -0.93 -9.08
CA TRP A 81 -1.94 -0.92 -10.35
C TRP A 81 -3.41 -0.53 -10.17
N HIS A 82 -4.08 -1.07 -9.14
CA HIS A 82 -5.45 -0.68 -8.79
C HIS A 82 -5.57 0.81 -8.48
N LEU A 83 -4.64 1.35 -7.69
CA LEU A 83 -4.59 2.78 -7.40
C LEU A 83 -4.39 3.60 -8.67
N ARG A 84 -3.46 3.19 -9.56
CA ARG A 84 -3.19 3.88 -10.83
C ARG A 84 -4.41 3.89 -11.75
N GLU A 85 -5.08 2.74 -11.91
CA GLU A 85 -6.33 2.64 -12.68
C GLU A 85 -7.40 3.61 -12.14
N ASN A 86 -7.57 3.68 -10.82
CA ASN A 86 -8.54 4.57 -10.20
C ASN A 86 -8.16 6.06 -10.40
N LEU A 87 -6.88 6.40 -10.26
CA LEU A 87 -6.41 7.75 -10.52
C LEU A 87 -6.62 8.15 -11.99
N ASP A 88 -6.27 7.29 -12.92
CA ASP A 88 -6.38 7.55 -14.35
C ASP A 88 -7.85 7.70 -14.79
N LYS A 89 -8.71 6.82 -14.31
CA LYS A 89 -10.16 6.85 -14.56
C LYS A 89 -10.80 8.16 -14.09
N ASN A 90 -10.25 8.78 -13.06
CA ASN A 90 -10.76 10.03 -12.50
C ASN A 90 -10.01 11.28 -12.99
N GLY A 91 -9.13 11.16 -13.99
CA GLY A 91 -8.43 12.28 -14.61
C GLY A 91 -7.16 12.73 -13.87
N PHE A 92 -6.60 11.89 -12.99
CA PHE A 92 -5.42 12.18 -12.18
C PHE A 92 -4.15 11.46 -12.69
N GLN A 93 -3.94 11.38 -14.00
CA GLN A 93 -2.80 10.67 -14.63
C GLN A 93 -1.44 11.23 -14.18
N LYS A 94 -1.37 12.51 -13.82
CA LYS A 94 -0.12 13.18 -13.40
C LYS A 94 0.22 13.00 -11.92
N VAL A 95 -0.68 12.44 -11.13
CA VAL A 95 -0.42 12.18 -9.71
C VAL A 95 0.62 11.07 -9.58
N LYS A 96 1.71 11.38 -8.88
CA LYS A 96 2.78 10.42 -8.58
C LYS A 96 2.37 9.49 -7.44
N ILE A 97 2.87 8.26 -7.48
CA ILE A 97 2.61 7.25 -6.46
C ILE A 97 3.90 6.98 -5.68
N THR A 98 3.83 7.21 -4.37
CA THR A 98 4.87 6.81 -3.42
C THR A 98 4.40 5.57 -2.66
N ALA A 99 5.15 4.49 -2.73
CA ALA A 99 4.85 3.25 -2.00
C ALA A 99 5.81 3.08 -0.82
N SER A 100 5.29 2.64 0.32
CA SER A 100 6.10 2.24 1.47
C SER A 100 5.51 0.97 2.11
N SER A 101 6.10 0.48 3.18
CA SER A 101 5.73 -0.78 3.85
C SER A 101 6.49 -2.00 3.34
N GLY A 102 7.56 -2.34 4.07
CA GLY A 102 8.31 -3.58 3.91
C GLY A 102 9.10 -3.73 2.62
N PHE A 103 9.46 -2.63 1.95
CA PHE A 103 10.30 -2.71 0.77
C PHE A 103 11.72 -3.10 1.12
N ASP A 104 12.17 -4.17 0.49
CA ASP A 104 13.52 -4.70 0.45
C ASP A 104 13.92 -4.98 -1.02
N PRO A 105 15.14 -5.45 -1.31
CA PRO A 105 15.57 -5.71 -2.68
C PRO A 105 14.70 -6.73 -3.41
N ASP A 106 14.19 -7.75 -2.72
CA ASP A 106 13.37 -8.79 -3.34
C ASP A 106 12.01 -8.25 -3.75
N LYS A 107 11.35 -7.50 -2.87
CA LYS A 107 10.11 -6.82 -3.19
C LYS A 107 10.29 -5.80 -4.31
N CYS A 108 11.38 -5.03 -4.31
CA CYS A 108 11.70 -4.11 -5.42
C CYS A 108 11.84 -4.85 -6.75
N ARG A 109 12.45 -6.03 -6.75
CA ARG A 109 12.59 -6.89 -7.95
C ARG A 109 11.23 -7.35 -8.47
N VAL A 110 10.34 -7.78 -7.58
CA VAL A 110 8.95 -8.17 -7.92
C VAL A 110 8.18 -7.00 -8.52
N PHE A 111 8.28 -5.81 -7.93
CA PHE A 111 7.62 -4.60 -8.42
C PHE A 111 8.15 -4.16 -9.78
N SER A 112 9.46 -4.27 -10.01
CA SER A 112 10.09 -4.01 -11.31
C SER A 112 9.59 -5.01 -12.37
N PHE A 113 9.59 -6.29 -12.04
CA PHE A 113 9.09 -7.34 -12.92
C PHE A 113 7.62 -7.13 -13.29
N ALA A 114 6.78 -6.75 -12.32
CA ALA A 114 5.38 -6.42 -12.53
C ALA A 114 5.17 -5.04 -13.19
N LYS A 115 6.23 -4.34 -13.61
CA LYS A 115 6.17 -2.99 -14.21
C LYS A 115 5.26 -2.06 -13.41
N THR A 116 5.34 -2.15 -12.09
CA THR A 116 4.44 -1.45 -11.18
C THR A 116 4.61 0.06 -11.33
N PRO A 117 3.54 0.82 -11.55
CA PRO A 117 3.59 2.27 -11.79
C PRO A 117 3.80 3.05 -10.49
N VAL A 118 4.96 2.86 -9.87
CA VAL A 118 5.41 3.55 -8.67
C VAL A 118 6.53 4.52 -9.03
N ASP A 119 6.43 5.75 -8.53
CA ASP A 119 7.44 6.81 -8.78
C ASP A 119 8.51 6.85 -7.68
N THR A 120 8.13 6.52 -6.44
CA THR A 120 9.01 6.59 -5.27
C THR A 120 8.76 5.42 -4.33
N ILE A 121 9.83 4.84 -3.80
CA ILE A 121 9.76 3.76 -2.81
C ILE A 121 10.40 4.21 -1.50
N GLY A 122 9.67 4.03 -0.39
CA GLY A 122 10.19 4.23 0.96
C GLY A 122 10.73 2.91 1.53
N THR A 123 12.03 2.86 1.83
CA THR A 123 12.74 1.66 2.31
C THR A 123 13.10 1.72 3.80
N GLY A 124 12.49 2.62 4.57
CA GLY A 124 12.82 2.86 5.97
C GLY A 124 12.80 1.60 6.86
N SER A 125 11.97 0.61 6.55
CA SER A 125 11.91 -0.67 7.27
C SER A 125 13.01 -1.66 6.88
N TYR A 126 13.78 -1.42 5.83
CA TYR A 126 14.90 -2.27 5.41
C TYR A 126 16.17 -1.95 6.19
N LEU A 127 16.44 -0.66 6.42
CA LEU A 127 17.61 -0.20 7.17
C LEU A 127 17.72 -0.84 8.57
N PRO A 128 16.65 -0.95 9.36
CA PRO A 128 16.69 -1.60 10.67
C PRO A 128 17.05 -3.08 10.65
N LYS A 129 16.79 -3.79 9.55
CA LYS A 129 17.23 -5.18 9.41
C LYS A 129 18.75 -5.30 9.35
N ILE A 130 19.43 -4.24 8.89
CA ILE A 130 20.89 -4.16 8.81
C ILE A 130 21.47 -3.63 10.13
N TRP A 131 20.73 -2.77 10.85
CA TRP A 131 21.15 -2.10 12.09
C TRP A 131 20.21 -2.47 13.25
N SER A 132 20.05 -3.77 13.49
CA SER A 132 19.09 -4.30 14.48
C SER A 132 19.31 -3.78 15.92
N GLU A 133 20.54 -3.39 16.24
CA GLU A 133 20.89 -2.93 17.59
C GLU A 133 20.46 -1.50 17.92
N THR A 134 20.06 -0.72 16.91
CA THR A 134 19.76 0.72 17.07
C THR A 134 18.33 1.10 16.69
N TYR A 135 17.47 0.12 16.45
CA TYR A 135 16.13 0.37 15.93
C TYR A 135 15.03 0.00 16.94
N ALA A 136 14.15 0.95 17.19
CA ALA A 136 12.93 0.74 17.96
C ALA A 136 11.71 1.21 17.14
N THR A 137 10.61 0.47 17.24
CA THR A 137 9.30 0.91 16.75
C THR A 137 8.39 1.16 17.94
N ALA A 138 7.53 2.16 17.84
CA ALA A 138 6.50 2.44 18.82
C ALA A 138 5.13 2.43 18.12
N ASP A 139 4.16 1.82 18.77
CA ASP A 139 2.76 1.87 18.39
C ASP A 139 1.93 2.42 19.52
N ILE A 140 0.94 3.23 19.18
CA ILE A 140 -0.04 3.72 20.16
C ILE A 140 -1.05 2.60 20.39
N ILE A 141 -1.18 2.17 21.63
CA ILE A 141 -2.16 1.17 22.07
C ILE A 141 -3.28 1.77 22.93
N SER A 142 -3.06 2.98 23.47
CA SER A 142 -4.06 3.70 24.25
C SER A 142 -3.94 5.20 24.02
N TYR A 143 -5.07 5.90 23.94
CA TYR A 143 -5.14 7.35 23.85
C TYR A 143 -6.32 7.86 24.70
N ASP A 144 -6.08 8.84 25.59
CA ASP A 144 -7.07 9.34 26.55
C ASP A 144 -7.76 8.23 27.37
N GLY A 145 -6.97 7.25 27.85
CA GLY A 145 -7.46 6.13 28.64
C GLY A 145 -8.36 5.14 27.88
N LYS A 146 -8.42 5.26 26.56
CA LYS A 146 -9.16 4.34 25.68
C LYS A 146 -8.19 3.55 24.80
N GLU A 147 -8.44 2.27 24.68
CA GLU A 147 -7.70 1.42 23.73
C GLU A 147 -7.88 1.93 22.30
N LYS A 148 -6.77 2.22 21.65
CA LYS A 148 -6.72 2.65 20.25
C LYS A 148 -5.47 2.11 19.60
N VAL A 149 -5.66 1.38 18.51
CA VAL A 149 -4.57 0.89 17.65
C VAL A 149 -4.86 1.24 16.20
N LYS A 150 -3.82 1.22 15.38
CA LYS A 150 -3.99 1.29 13.92
C LYS A 150 -4.78 0.10 13.44
N ALA A 151 -5.66 0.31 12.45
CA ALA A 151 -6.39 -0.77 11.79
C ALA A 151 -5.41 -1.84 11.25
N GLY A 152 -5.65 -3.11 11.61
CA GLY A 152 -4.79 -4.24 11.31
C GLY A 152 -3.73 -4.54 12.37
N ARG A 153 -3.71 -3.80 13.51
CA ARG A 153 -2.81 -4.04 14.65
C ARG A 153 -3.56 -4.34 15.95
N GLU A 154 -4.78 -4.82 15.84
CA GLU A 154 -5.65 -5.16 16.99
C GLU A 154 -5.05 -6.26 17.89
N PHE A 155 -4.12 -7.04 17.36
CA PHE A 155 -3.39 -8.06 18.14
C PHE A 155 -2.54 -7.46 19.26
N LEU A 156 -2.15 -6.18 19.17
CA LEU A 156 -1.37 -5.51 20.21
C LEU A 156 -2.17 -5.32 21.52
N LEU A 157 -3.49 -5.25 21.42
CA LEU A 157 -4.36 -5.13 22.61
C LEU A 157 -4.46 -6.42 23.42
N LYS A 158 -4.23 -7.57 22.77
CA LYS A 158 -4.32 -8.90 23.42
C LYS A 158 -3.11 -9.26 24.28
N ASN A 159 -2.00 -8.53 24.13
CA ASN A 159 -0.75 -8.78 24.85
C ASN A 159 -0.50 -7.76 25.97
N SER A 160 -1.51 -7.00 26.37
CA SER A 160 -1.41 -5.92 27.38
C SER A 160 -1.88 -6.34 28.78
N GLU A 161 -2.11 -7.65 29.00
CA GLU A 161 -2.42 -8.24 30.29
C GLU A 161 -1.20 -8.76 31.04
#